data_90f8f2d8a7fa28795c87afeab9027ad7
#
_entry.id   90f8f2d8a7fa28795c87afeab9027ad7
#
_cell.length_a   1.000
_cell.length_b   1.000
_cell.length_c   1.000
_cell.angle_alpha   90.00
_cell.angle_beta   90.00
_cell.angle_gamma   90.00
#
_symmetry.space_group_name_H-M   'P 1'
#
loop_
_entity.id
_entity.type
_entity.pdbx_description
1 polymer ?
#
loop_
_entity_poly.entity_id
_entity_poly.type
_entity_poly.pdbx_seq_one_letter_code
_entity_poly.pdbx_strand_id
1 'polypeptide(L)'
;MNKIVIYPGRFQPMLRHHVEVYDYLVKTFSDAEVFIGTSDKVTDTSPFNFKEKQMIAMAQGIDPNKVLFAPQPYVHTFYKQFDHDNTIVIFAVGEKDMAERFAMNNVDPSTGLDMKVKEPEPKYYQMINSM
;
A
#
# COMPACT_ATOMS: atom_id res chain seq x y z
N MET A 1 -11.90 -6.56 14.43
CA MET A 1 -10.66 -5.91 13.98
C MET A 1 -10.79 -5.51 12.52
N ASN A 2 -10.42 -4.30 12.18
CA ASN A 2 -10.49 -3.80 10.81
C ASN A 2 -9.37 -4.43 9.96
N LYS A 3 -9.68 -4.67 8.69
CA LYS A 3 -8.70 -5.20 7.74
C LYS A 3 -8.61 -4.24 6.55
N ILE A 4 -7.41 -3.80 6.24
CA ILE A 4 -7.14 -2.97 5.07
C ILE A 4 -6.02 -3.57 4.24
N VAL A 5 -6.08 -3.30 2.93
CA VAL A 5 -5.02 -3.65 2.01
C VAL A 5 -4.44 -2.36 1.46
N ILE A 6 -3.14 -2.22 1.53
CA ILE A 6 -2.42 -1.08 0.96
C ILE A 6 -1.64 -1.58 -0.26
N TYR A 7 -1.88 -0.96 -1.40
CA TYR A 7 -1.10 -1.16 -2.61
C TYR A 7 -0.17 0.04 -2.76
N PRO A 8 1.07 -0.04 -2.25
CA PRO A 8 1.97 1.11 -2.25
C PRO A 8 2.74 1.22 -3.55
N GLY A 9 3.08 2.44 -3.92
CA GLY A 9 3.91 2.65 -5.10
C GLY A 9 4.12 4.12 -5.42
N ARG A 10 4.96 4.36 -6.43
CA ARG A 10 5.23 5.70 -6.94
C ARG A 10 4.11 6.19 -7.85
N PHE A 11 3.57 5.32 -8.68
CA PHE A 11 2.49 5.61 -9.64
C PHE A 11 2.78 6.88 -10.47
N GLN A 12 3.78 6.80 -11.35
CA GLN A 12 4.30 7.92 -12.12
C GLN A 12 4.23 7.69 -13.66
N PRO A 13 3.05 7.65 -14.28
CA PRO A 13 1.71 7.64 -13.69
C PRO A 13 1.19 6.23 -13.39
N MET A 14 -0.02 6.15 -12.83
CA MET A 14 -0.73 4.89 -12.74
C MET A 14 -1.10 4.41 -14.15
N LEU A 15 -0.70 3.18 -14.47
CA LEU A 15 -0.96 2.56 -15.75
C LEU A 15 -2.03 1.47 -15.62
N ARG A 16 -2.45 0.91 -16.76
CA ARG A 16 -3.50 -0.10 -16.80
C ARG A 16 -3.19 -1.31 -15.94
N HIS A 17 -1.95 -1.78 -15.93
CA HIS A 17 -1.57 -2.95 -15.12
C HIS A 17 -1.69 -2.66 -13.61
N HIS A 18 -1.48 -1.42 -13.17
CA HIS A 18 -1.72 -1.02 -11.79
C HIS A 18 -3.20 -1.09 -11.44
N VAL A 19 -4.06 -0.64 -12.34
CA VAL A 19 -5.52 -0.71 -12.15
C VAL A 19 -5.98 -2.15 -12.07
N GLU A 20 -5.44 -3.02 -12.92
CA GLU A 20 -5.76 -4.46 -12.91
C GLU A 20 -5.36 -5.12 -11.59
N VAL A 21 -4.20 -4.77 -11.04
CA VAL A 21 -3.77 -5.25 -9.72
C VAL A 21 -4.71 -4.75 -8.63
N TYR A 22 -5.07 -3.48 -8.66
CA TYR A 22 -6.00 -2.90 -7.70
C TYR A 22 -7.36 -3.64 -7.73
N ASP A 23 -7.92 -3.86 -8.90
CA ASP A 23 -9.19 -4.59 -9.07
C ASP A 23 -9.08 -6.03 -8.58
N TYR A 24 -7.96 -6.68 -8.83
CA TYR A 24 -7.69 -8.03 -8.32
C TYR A 24 -7.68 -8.04 -6.78
N LEU A 25 -7.06 -7.05 -6.15
CA LEU A 25 -7.01 -6.95 -4.69
C LEU A 25 -8.40 -6.74 -4.10
N VAL A 26 -9.21 -5.89 -4.72
CA VAL A 26 -10.60 -5.66 -4.29
C VAL A 26 -11.40 -6.96 -4.31
N LYS A 27 -11.22 -7.77 -5.34
CA LYS A 27 -11.94 -9.06 -5.47
C LYS A 27 -11.40 -10.10 -4.51
N THR A 28 -10.09 -10.15 -4.33
CA THR A 28 -9.42 -11.15 -3.49
C THR A 28 -9.69 -10.90 -2.01
N PHE A 29 -9.65 -9.64 -1.59
CA PHE A 29 -9.86 -9.22 -0.21
C PHE A 29 -11.23 -8.56 -0.04
N SER A 30 -12.29 -9.32 -0.32
CA SER A 30 -13.66 -8.82 -0.28
C SER A 30 -14.12 -8.38 1.11
N ASP A 31 -13.44 -8.82 2.17
CA ASP A 31 -13.68 -8.47 3.57
C ASP A 31 -12.84 -7.28 4.05
N ALA A 32 -12.09 -6.64 3.16
CA ALA A 32 -11.20 -5.54 3.49
C ALA A 32 -11.46 -4.33 2.60
N GLU A 33 -11.07 -3.15 3.08
CA GLU A 33 -10.95 -1.99 2.21
C GLU A 33 -9.58 -1.98 1.54
N VAL A 34 -9.53 -1.66 0.26
CA VAL A 34 -8.29 -1.63 -0.52
C VAL A 34 -7.95 -0.20 -0.87
N PHE A 35 -6.74 0.22 -0.52
CA PHE A 35 -6.24 1.57 -0.75
C PHE A 35 -4.97 1.53 -1.59
N ILE A 36 -4.74 2.64 -2.30
CA ILE A 36 -3.48 2.91 -2.98
C ILE A 36 -2.71 3.89 -2.12
N GLY A 37 -1.48 3.56 -1.75
CA GLY A 37 -0.62 4.42 -0.96
C GLY A 37 0.48 5.03 -1.82
N THR A 38 0.61 6.35 -1.81
CA THR A 38 1.63 7.04 -2.60
C THR A 38 2.04 8.35 -1.95
N SER A 39 3.21 8.86 -2.36
CA SER A 39 3.78 10.09 -1.82
C SER A 39 3.43 11.31 -2.66
N ASP A 40 3.80 12.48 -2.14
CA ASP A 40 3.69 13.77 -2.84
C ASP A 40 5.04 14.22 -3.44
N LYS A 41 6.06 13.37 -3.39
CA LYS A 41 7.39 13.72 -3.83
C LYS A 41 7.46 13.87 -5.36
N VAL A 42 7.96 15.00 -5.81
CA VAL A 42 8.15 15.31 -7.24
C VAL A 42 9.65 15.38 -7.53
N THR A 43 10.08 14.66 -8.57
CA THR A 43 11.46 14.67 -9.06
C THR A 43 11.44 14.65 -10.59
N ASP A 44 12.60 14.75 -11.22
CA ASP A 44 12.70 14.68 -12.69
C ASP A 44 12.18 13.35 -13.26
N THR A 45 12.33 12.26 -12.51
CA THR A 45 11.85 10.93 -12.91
C THR A 45 10.48 10.59 -12.32
N SER A 46 9.94 11.45 -11.49
CA SER A 46 8.64 11.29 -10.82
C SER A 46 7.89 12.62 -10.83
N PRO A 47 7.39 13.05 -12.01
CA PRO A 47 6.90 14.42 -12.19
C PRO A 47 5.53 14.70 -11.58
N PHE A 48 4.76 13.67 -11.18
CA PHE A 48 3.40 13.87 -10.68
C PHE A 48 3.38 13.99 -9.16
N ASN A 49 2.70 15.03 -8.65
CA ASN A 49 2.44 15.18 -7.22
C ASN A 49 1.26 14.30 -6.79
N PHE A 50 0.96 14.27 -5.49
CA PHE A 50 -0.11 13.42 -4.94
C PHE A 50 -1.46 13.71 -5.58
N LYS A 51 -1.82 14.98 -5.69
CA LYS A 51 -3.13 15.36 -6.24
C LYS A 51 -3.28 14.96 -7.71
N GLU A 52 -2.22 15.10 -8.49
CA GLU A 52 -2.19 14.65 -9.87
C GLU A 52 -2.35 13.14 -9.98
N LYS A 53 -1.70 12.39 -9.10
CA LYS A 53 -1.86 10.94 -9.02
C LYS A 53 -3.30 10.53 -8.69
N GLN A 54 -3.94 11.24 -7.75
CA GLN A 54 -5.36 11.02 -7.44
C GLN A 54 -6.24 11.25 -8.66
N MET A 55 -5.99 12.34 -9.38
CA MET A 55 -6.77 12.67 -10.57
C MET A 55 -6.60 11.63 -11.69
N ILE A 56 -5.38 11.15 -11.87
CA ILE A 56 -5.09 10.10 -12.87
C ILE A 56 -5.80 8.80 -12.49
N ALA A 57 -5.77 8.41 -11.22
CA ALA A 57 -6.49 7.25 -10.73
C ALA A 57 -8.00 7.38 -10.93
N MET A 58 -8.55 8.55 -10.61
CA MET A 58 -9.97 8.84 -10.80
C MET A 58 -10.38 8.73 -12.27
N ALA A 59 -9.56 9.23 -13.18
CA ALA A 59 -9.81 9.13 -14.61
C ALA A 59 -9.84 7.67 -15.11
N GLN A 60 -9.25 6.76 -14.38
CA GLN A 60 -9.25 5.33 -14.69
C GLN A 60 -10.29 4.53 -13.88
N GLY A 61 -11.21 5.22 -13.20
CA GLY A 61 -12.32 4.58 -12.50
C GLY A 61 -12.06 4.22 -11.04
N ILE A 62 -10.96 4.67 -10.47
CA ILE A 62 -10.66 4.45 -9.05
C ILE A 62 -11.17 5.62 -8.23
N ASP A 63 -11.87 5.32 -7.13
CA ASP A 63 -12.34 6.33 -6.18
C ASP A 63 -11.13 7.10 -5.61
N PRO A 64 -11.07 8.44 -5.77
CA PRO A 64 -9.94 9.23 -5.25
C PRO A 64 -9.78 9.13 -3.74
N ASN A 65 -10.85 8.81 -3.00
CA ASN A 65 -10.77 8.60 -1.56
C ASN A 65 -10.03 7.30 -1.19
N LYS A 66 -9.79 6.43 -2.15
CA LYS A 66 -8.99 5.22 -1.96
C LYS A 66 -7.50 5.45 -2.25
N VAL A 67 -7.13 6.63 -2.70
CA VAL A 67 -5.72 7.01 -2.90
C VAL A 67 -5.28 7.80 -1.68
N LEU A 68 -4.36 7.22 -0.92
CA LEU A 68 -3.92 7.76 0.36
C LEU A 68 -2.51 8.35 0.26
N PHE A 69 -2.34 9.48 0.91
CA PHE A 69 -1.03 10.11 1.03
C PHE A 69 -0.20 9.44 2.14
N ALA A 70 1.02 9.07 1.80
CA ALA A 70 2.01 8.62 2.77
C ALA A 70 3.40 9.07 2.30
N PRO A 71 4.18 9.76 3.15
CA PRO A 71 5.54 10.20 2.78
C PRO A 71 6.45 9.05 2.39
N GLN A 72 6.27 7.89 3.03
CA GLN A 72 6.94 6.64 2.70
C GLN A 72 5.88 5.55 2.58
N PRO A 73 5.38 5.28 1.35
CA PRO A 73 4.23 4.41 1.15
C PRO A 73 4.39 2.98 1.64
N TYR A 74 5.62 2.50 1.73
CA TYR A 74 5.93 1.13 2.18
C TYR A 74 6.07 1.00 3.69
N VAL A 75 5.83 2.07 4.45
CA VAL A 75 5.97 2.08 5.91
C VAL A 75 4.61 2.34 6.54
N HIS A 76 4.11 1.37 7.30
CA HIS A 76 2.76 1.43 7.87
C HIS A 76 2.53 2.60 8.81
N THR A 77 3.55 3.02 9.54
CA THR A 77 3.43 4.11 10.52
C THR A 77 3.09 5.47 9.89
N PHE A 78 3.28 5.61 8.57
CA PHE A 78 2.89 6.82 7.86
C PHE A 78 1.41 6.85 7.45
N TYR A 79 0.67 5.76 7.68
CA TYR A 79 -0.78 5.70 7.45
C TYR A 79 -1.52 5.97 8.76
N LYS A 80 -1.47 7.23 9.19
CA LYS A 80 -1.92 7.64 10.52
C LYS A 80 -3.43 7.73 10.69
N GLN A 81 -4.18 7.66 9.61
CA GLN A 81 -5.65 7.72 9.63
C GLN A 81 -6.30 6.43 10.13
N PHE A 82 -5.53 5.38 10.34
CA PHE A 82 -6.06 4.09 10.82
C PHE A 82 -5.73 3.88 12.29
N ASP A 83 -6.65 3.18 12.98
CA ASP A 83 -6.43 2.75 14.35
C ASP A 83 -5.46 1.56 14.37
N HIS A 84 -4.22 1.84 14.71
CA HIS A 84 -3.14 0.85 14.66
C HIS A 84 -3.34 -0.32 15.63
N ASP A 85 -4.12 -0.13 16.71
CA ASP A 85 -4.37 -1.19 17.68
C ASP A 85 -5.43 -2.18 17.20
N ASN A 86 -6.30 -1.75 16.27
CA ASN A 86 -7.43 -2.54 15.81
C ASN A 86 -7.45 -2.77 14.29
N THR A 87 -6.32 -2.56 13.62
CA THR A 87 -6.25 -2.68 12.16
C THR A 87 -5.20 -3.70 11.75
N ILE A 88 -5.61 -4.67 10.94
CA ILE A 88 -4.68 -5.55 10.23
C ILE A 88 -4.35 -4.86 8.91
N VAL A 89 -3.06 -4.63 8.67
CA VAL A 89 -2.58 -4.01 7.43
C VAL A 89 -1.93 -5.08 6.57
N ILE A 90 -2.42 -5.19 5.34
CA ILE A 90 -1.87 -6.09 4.34
C ILE A 90 -1.24 -5.23 3.25
N PHE A 91 0.08 -5.34 3.07
CA PHE A 91 0.77 -4.67 1.98
C PHE A 91 0.84 -5.59 0.77
N ALA A 92 0.31 -5.13 -0.35
CA ALA A 92 0.38 -5.85 -1.62
C ALA A 92 1.56 -5.31 -2.42
N VAL A 93 2.60 -6.11 -2.53
CA VAL A 93 3.86 -5.69 -3.16
C VAL A 93 4.34 -6.72 -4.16
N GLY A 94 5.19 -6.29 -5.10
CA GLY A 94 5.86 -7.20 -6.01
C GLY A 94 6.89 -8.07 -5.30
N GLU A 95 7.24 -9.20 -5.91
CA GLU A 95 8.21 -10.14 -5.35
C GLU A 95 9.54 -9.47 -5.03
N LYS A 96 9.99 -8.58 -5.92
CA LYS A 96 11.24 -7.83 -5.72
C LYS A 96 11.18 -6.94 -4.48
N ASP A 97 10.10 -6.20 -4.30
CA ASP A 97 9.90 -5.33 -3.14
C ASP A 97 9.79 -6.14 -1.86
N MET A 98 9.14 -7.30 -1.91
CA MET A 98 9.09 -8.20 -0.77
C MET A 98 10.49 -8.60 -0.33
N ALA A 99 11.35 -8.98 -1.27
CA ALA A 99 12.72 -9.40 -0.97
C ALA A 99 13.61 -8.24 -0.50
N GLU A 100 13.53 -7.08 -1.18
CA GLU A 100 14.45 -5.97 -0.94
C GLU A 100 14.03 -5.05 0.21
N ARG A 101 12.72 -4.79 0.36
CA ARG A 101 12.22 -3.83 1.34
C ARG A 101 11.79 -4.47 2.66
N PHE A 102 11.08 -5.59 2.58
CA PHE A 102 10.45 -6.19 3.75
C PHE A 102 11.30 -7.28 4.40
N ALA A 103 12.04 -8.06 3.62
CA ALA A 103 12.98 -9.04 4.17
C ALA A 103 14.08 -8.33 4.97
N MET A 104 14.57 -7.19 4.51
CA MET A 104 15.54 -6.37 5.23
C MET A 104 14.98 -5.76 6.51
N ASN A 105 13.67 -5.63 6.63
CA ASN A 105 12.98 -5.11 7.80
C ASN A 105 12.48 -6.21 8.72
N ASN A 106 13.04 -7.41 8.62
CA ASN A 106 12.69 -8.58 9.44
C ASN A 106 11.26 -9.08 9.24
N VAL A 107 10.80 -9.06 8.02
CA VAL A 107 9.57 -9.71 7.61
C VAL A 107 9.83 -11.20 7.44
N ASP A 108 8.97 -12.05 8.00
CA ASP A 108 9.02 -13.49 7.78
C ASP A 108 8.62 -13.80 6.33
N PRO A 109 9.53 -14.28 5.48
CA PRO A 109 9.20 -14.49 4.07
C PRO A 109 8.16 -15.59 3.83
N SER A 110 7.93 -16.48 4.79
CA SER A 110 6.94 -17.55 4.65
C SER A 110 5.52 -17.09 4.97
N THR A 111 5.37 -16.18 5.94
CA THR A 111 4.07 -15.67 6.38
C THR A 111 3.80 -14.23 5.94
N GLY A 112 4.84 -13.50 5.58
CA GLY A 112 4.76 -12.08 5.27
C GLY A 112 4.53 -11.19 6.50
N LEU A 113 4.70 -11.73 7.72
CA LEU A 113 4.49 -10.97 8.95
C LEU A 113 5.77 -10.23 9.36
N ASP A 114 5.60 -8.99 9.80
CA ASP A 114 6.71 -8.23 10.36
C ASP A 114 6.99 -8.73 11.78
N MET A 115 8.21 -9.21 11.99
CA MET A 115 8.66 -9.77 13.25
C MET A 115 8.95 -8.70 14.32
N LYS A 116 8.95 -7.42 13.95
CA LYS A 116 9.33 -6.31 14.84
C LYS A 116 8.18 -5.36 15.16
N VAL A 117 6.94 -5.77 14.97
CA VAL A 117 5.81 -4.92 15.31
C VAL A 117 5.79 -4.69 16.82
N LYS A 118 5.78 -3.41 17.24
CA LYS A 118 5.73 -2.98 18.63
C LYS A 118 4.54 -2.06 18.83
N GLU A 119 3.92 -2.13 19.99
CA GLU A 119 2.88 -1.16 20.34
C GLU A 119 3.48 0.25 20.53
N PRO A 120 2.80 1.32 20.09
CA PRO A 120 1.42 1.37 19.53
C PRO A 120 1.32 1.14 18.01
N GLU A 121 2.25 0.48 17.42
CA GLU A 121 2.22 0.13 15.99
C GLU A 121 1.10 -0.89 15.73
N PRO A 122 0.70 -1.11 14.45
CA PRO A 122 -0.26 -2.15 14.13
C PRO A 122 0.16 -3.50 14.73
N LYS A 123 -0.77 -4.15 15.42
CA LYS A 123 -0.49 -5.44 16.06
C LYS A 123 -0.21 -6.54 15.03
N TYR A 124 -0.79 -6.38 13.86
CA TYR A 124 -0.67 -7.36 12.79
C TYR A 124 -0.30 -6.69 11.49
N TYR A 125 0.68 -7.24 10.88
CA TYR A 125 1.30 -6.75 9.67
C TYR A 125 1.52 -7.91 8.76
N GLN A 126 0.94 -7.90 7.62
CA GLN A 126 1.07 -8.98 6.67
C GLN A 126 1.42 -8.43 5.29
N MET A 127 2.42 -9.03 4.67
CA MET A 127 2.84 -8.71 3.32
C MET A 127 2.36 -9.79 2.37
N ILE A 128 1.93 -9.39 1.19
CA ILE A 128 1.59 -10.31 0.13
C ILE A 128 2.28 -9.86 -1.16
N ASN A 129 2.53 -10.80 -2.05
CA ASN A 129 3.03 -10.45 -3.38
C ASN A 129 1.89 -9.91 -4.22
N SER A 130 2.16 -8.83 -4.97
CA SER A 130 1.26 -8.40 -6.03
C SER A 130 1.45 -9.31 -7.25
N MET A 131 0.47 -9.32 -8.06
CA MET A 131 0.59 -10.09 -9.31
C MET A 131 1.43 -9.39 -10.34
#